data_542f7b1423ba8623098f0b4e8c9f9bc0
#
_entry.id   542f7b1423ba8623098f0b4e8c9f9bc0
#
_cell.length_a   1.000
_cell.length_b   1.000
_cell.length_c   1.000
_cell.angle_alpha   90.00
_cell.angle_beta   90.00
_cell.angle_gamma   90.00
#
_symmetry.space_group_name_H-M   'P 1'
#
loop_
_entity.id
_entity.type
_entity.pdbx_description
1 polymer ?
#
loop_
_entity_poly.entity_id
_entity_poly.type
_entity_poly.pdbx_seq_one_letter_code
_entity_poly.pdbx_strand_id
1 'polypeptide(L)'
;MLSLSKYFLTIFMGISFVFAVPPALNVYVIPFDNTKSEPALMWLSDAFSSMITSNLSDQDRVYTKNQSNLEEVMSNRSLLNQQKPGTKNFLVLGKYERSLDKLIISVQLIDIASWDEVDNRRITGYYNKM
;
A
#
# COMPACT_ATOMS: atom_id res chain seq x y z
N MET A 1 -8.40 0.82 12.05
CA MET A 1 -8.49 1.35 10.67
C MET A 1 -7.89 2.74 10.57
N LEU A 2 -8.25 3.66 11.46
CA LEU A 2 -7.64 4.99 11.50
C LEU A 2 -6.13 4.96 11.75
N SER A 3 -5.63 3.98 12.50
CA SER A 3 -4.19 3.82 12.75
C SER A 3 -3.40 3.47 11.51
N LEU A 4 -3.97 2.70 10.58
CA LEU A 4 -3.31 2.35 9.32
C LEU A 4 -3.06 3.60 8.48
N SER A 5 -4.04 4.50 8.38
CA SER A 5 -3.91 5.76 7.66
C SER A 5 -2.79 6.63 8.23
N LYS A 6 -2.67 6.73 9.54
CA LYS A 6 -1.61 7.51 10.20
C LYS A 6 -0.21 6.97 9.88
N TYR A 7 -0.05 5.66 9.87
CA TYR A 7 1.26 5.05 9.58
C TYR A 7 1.67 5.29 8.12
N PHE A 8 0.74 5.20 7.19
CA PHE A 8 1.04 5.51 5.80
C PHE A 8 1.44 6.96 5.60
N LEU A 9 0.73 7.88 6.25
CA LEU A 9 1.05 9.30 6.18
C LEU A 9 2.47 9.56 6.69
N THR A 10 2.86 8.97 7.81
CA THR A 10 4.20 9.11 8.38
C THR A 10 5.27 8.60 7.43
N ILE A 11 5.06 7.47 6.78
CA ILE A 11 6.00 6.90 5.81
C ILE A 11 6.25 7.87 4.66
N PHE A 12 5.21 8.43 4.09
CA PHE A 12 5.34 9.33 2.95
C PHE A 12 5.96 10.67 3.32
N MET A 13 5.69 11.17 4.50
CA MET A 13 6.33 12.39 4.98
C MET A 13 7.84 12.21 5.15
N GLY A 14 8.28 11.08 5.67
CA GLY A 14 9.71 10.78 5.80
C GLY A 14 10.43 10.75 4.45
N ILE A 15 9.79 10.21 3.42
CA ILE A 15 10.36 10.18 2.08
C ILE A 15 10.46 11.59 1.49
N SER A 16 9.47 12.44 1.75
CA SER A 16 9.41 13.78 1.17
C SER A 16 10.54 14.70 1.64
N PHE A 17 11.10 14.48 2.82
CA PHE A 17 12.15 15.32 3.36
C PHE A 17 13.49 15.19 2.64
N VAL A 18 13.69 14.15 1.86
CA VAL A 18 14.96 13.88 1.18
C VAL A 18 15.18 14.79 -0.03
N PHE A 19 14.15 15.46 -0.52
CA PHE A 19 14.20 16.21 -1.77
C PHE A 19 13.95 17.70 -1.56
N ALA A 20 14.73 18.55 -2.25
CA ALA A 20 14.53 20.01 -2.24
C ALA A 20 13.18 20.39 -2.87
N VAL A 21 12.78 19.68 -3.94
CA VAL A 21 11.46 19.77 -4.55
C VAL A 21 10.77 18.42 -4.35
N PRO A 22 9.57 18.39 -3.77
CA PRO A 22 8.89 17.11 -3.55
C PRO A 22 8.70 16.36 -4.87
N PRO A 23 9.09 15.08 -4.95
CA PRO A 23 8.86 14.30 -6.16
C PRO A 23 7.38 13.98 -6.32
N ALA A 24 6.98 13.70 -7.55
CA ALA A 24 5.69 13.09 -7.79
C ALA A 24 5.79 11.60 -7.42
N LEU A 25 4.86 11.12 -6.60
CA LEU A 25 4.85 9.74 -6.14
C LEU A 25 3.68 9.00 -6.78
N ASN A 26 3.99 7.99 -7.57
CA ASN A 26 2.99 7.07 -8.09
C ASN A 26 2.95 5.86 -7.14
N VAL A 27 1.79 5.60 -6.59
CA VAL A 27 1.60 4.52 -5.63
C VAL A 27 0.62 3.52 -6.21
N TYR A 28 1.12 2.34 -6.50
CA TYR A 28 0.32 1.24 -7.02
C TYR A 28 -0.24 0.46 -5.85
N VAL A 29 -1.55 0.30 -5.82
CA VAL A 29 -2.25 -0.41 -4.75
C VAL A 29 -2.98 -1.58 -5.36
N ILE A 30 -2.68 -2.77 -4.87
CA ILE A 30 -3.38 -3.99 -5.28
C ILE A 30 -4.24 -4.50 -4.12
N PRO A 31 -5.24 -5.34 -4.39
CA PRO A 31 -6.05 -5.91 -3.32
C PRO A 31 -5.19 -6.65 -2.29
N PHE A 32 -5.57 -6.53 -1.02
CA PHE A 32 -4.85 -7.22 0.05
C PHE A 32 -5.08 -8.72 -0.02
N ASP A 33 -4.06 -9.49 0.30
CA ASP A 33 -4.11 -10.94 0.28
C ASP A 33 -4.77 -11.50 1.55
N ASN A 34 -5.83 -12.28 1.36
CA ASN A 34 -6.49 -13.03 2.42
C ASN A 34 -5.72 -14.34 2.59
N THR A 35 -4.70 -14.35 3.45
CA THR A 35 -3.72 -15.44 3.50
C THR A 35 -4.30 -16.80 3.86
N LYS A 36 -5.38 -16.81 4.66
CA LYS A 36 -6.06 -18.06 5.03
C LYS A 36 -7.27 -18.37 4.16
N SER A 37 -7.52 -17.56 3.17
CA SER A 37 -8.64 -17.72 2.23
C SER A 37 -9.99 -17.89 2.92
N GLU A 38 -10.21 -17.14 4.01
CA GLU A 38 -11.49 -17.17 4.72
C GLU A 38 -12.58 -16.47 3.91
N PRO A 39 -13.64 -17.18 3.49
CA PRO A 39 -14.69 -16.57 2.66
C PRO A 39 -15.38 -15.38 3.34
N ALA A 40 -15.57 -15.43 4.64
CA ALA A 40 -16.21 -14.37 5.39
C ALA A 40 -15.41 -13.07 5.42
N LEU A 41 -14.12 -13.12 5.11
CA LEU A 41 -13.21 -11.98 5.11
C LEU A 41 -12.77 -11.55 3.71
N MET A 42 -13.31 -12.14 2.65
CA MET A 42 -12.92 -11.81 1.29
C MET A 42 -13.15 -10.34 0.94
N TRP A 43 -14.20 -9.74 1.49
CA TRP A 43 -14.54 -8.34 1.24
C TRP A 43 -13.48 -7.37 1.76
N LEU A 44 -12.68 -7.76 2.75
CA LEU A 44 -11.62 -6.91 3.31
C LEU A 44 -10.48 -6.67 2.32
N SER A 45 -10.29 -7.56 1.36
CA SER A 45 -9.25 -7.42 0.35
C SER A 45 -9.37 -6.09 -0.40
N ASP A 46 -10.54 -5.81 -0.92
CA ASP A 46 -10.81 -4.55 -1.62
C ASP A 46 -11.03 -3.38 -0.66
N ALA A 47 -11.61 -3.65 0.50
CA ALA A 47 -11.87 -2.61 1.49
C ALA A 47 -10.57 -1.96 1.98
N PHE A 48 -9.55 -2.75 2.29
CA PHE A 48 -8.27 -2.21 2.72
C PHE A 48 -7.57 -1.44 1.62
N SER A 49 -7.53 -1.98 0.39
CA SER A 49 -6.90 -1.27 -0.71
C SER A 49 -7.62 0.03 -1.06
N SER A 50 -8.94 0.04 -1.01
CA SER A 50 -9.74 1.25 -1.25
C SER A 50 -9.50 2.31 -0.18
N MET A 51 -9.37 1.90 1.07
CA MET A 51 -9.11 2.81 2.17
C MET A 51 -7.75 3.48 2.02
N ILE A 52 -6.73 2.72 1.69
CA ILE A 52 -5.38 3.24 1.48
C ILE A 52 -5.38 4.20 0.29
N THR A 53 -6.00 3.82 -0.82
CA THR A 53 -6.12 4.66 -2.00
C THR A 53 -6.78 6.00 -1.66
N SER A 54 -7.88 5.96 -0.92
CA SER A 54 -8.61 7.16 -0.52
C SER A 54 -7.75 8.08 0.35
N ASN A 55 -7.03 7.53 1.31
CA ASN A 55 -6.17 8.32 2.20
C ASN A 55 -4.96 8.91 1.47
N LEU A 56 -4.36 8.16 0.55
CA LEU A 56 -3.18 8.63 -0.18
C LEU A 56 -3.55 9.67 -1.25
N SER A 57 -4.72 9.56 -1.87
CA SER A 57 -5.13 10.51 -2.91
C SER A 57 -5.40 11.91 -2.37
N ASP A 58 -5.57 12.07 -1.06
CA ASP A 58 -5.68 13.38 -0.42
C ASP A 58 -4.32 14.06 -0.23
N GLN A 59 -3.22 13.35 -0.46
CA GLN A 59 -1.88 13.91 -0.31
C GLN A 59 -1.45 14.63 -1.58
N ASP A 60 -0.79 15.78 -1.41
CA ASP A 60 -0.28 16.55 -2.53
C ASP A 60 0.84 15.77 -3.24
N ARG A 61 0.82 15.75 -4.58
CA ARG A 61 1.79 15.09 -5.43
C ARG A 61 1.86 13.55 -5.26
N VAL A 62 0.84 12.96 -4.67
CA VAL A 62 0.69 11.51 -4.58
C VAL A 62 -0.42 11.07 -5.53
N TYR A 63 -0.10 10.20 -6.45
CA TYR A 63 -1.03 9.69 -7.45
C TYR A 63 -1.19 8.19 -7.24
N THR A 64 -2.39 7.77 -6.89
CA THR A 64 -2.68 6.36 -6.66
C THR A 64 -3.14 5.71 -7.95
N LYS A 65 -2.72 4.47 -8.14
CA LYS A 65 -3.12 3.65 -9.28
C LYS A 65 -3.53 2.28 -8.77
N ASN A 66 -4.79 1.93 -9.02
CA ASN A 66 -5.31 0.63 -8.62
C ASN A 66 -4.99 -0.39 -9.70
N GLN A 67 -4.37 -1.48 -9.30
CA GLN A 67 -4.08 -2.61 -10.19
C GLN A 67 -4.76 -3.86 -9.63
N SER A 68 -5.15 -4.76 -10.51
CA SER A 68 -5.88 -5.96 -10.09
C SER A 68 -4.98 -6.97 -9.39
N ASN A 69 -3.72 -7.02 -9.75
CA ASN A 69 -2.78 -8.00 -9.20
C ASN A 69 -1.34 -7.55 -9.37
N LEU A 70 -0.44 -8.26 -8.70
CA LEU A 70 0.99 -7.99 -8.74
C LEU A 70 1.58 -8.17 -10.14
N GLU A 71 1.08 -9.11 -10.92
CA GLU A 71 1.60 -9.39 -12.26
C GLU A 71 1.46 -8.18 -13.20
N GLU A 72 0.38 -7.43 -13.08
CA GLU A 72 0.20 -6.21 -13.86
C GLU A 72 1.27 -5.17 -13.55
N VAL A 73 1.60 -5.01 -12.28
CA VAL A 73 2.66 -4.09 -11.84
C VAL A 73 4.02 -4.56 -12.35
N MET A 74 4.30 -5.84 -12.22
CA MET A 74 5.58 -6.41 -12.63
C MET A 74 5.80 -6.33 -14.14
N SER A 75 4.77 -6.56 -14.92
CA SER A 75 4.87 -6.52 -16.40
C SER A 75 5.16 -5.10 -16.92
N ASN A 76 4.78 -4.07 -16.17
CA ASN A 76 5.01 -2.67 -16.52
C ASN A 76 6.27 -2.09 -15.88
N ARG A 77 7.02 -2.88 -15.13
CA ARG A 77 8.16 -2.39 -14.33
C ARG A 77 9.22 -1.68 -15.15
N SER A 78 9.58 -2.24 -16.31
CA SER A 78 10.59 -1.60 -17.15
C SER A 78 10.14 -0.25 -17.72
N LEU A 79 8.86 -0.10 -18.04
CA LEU A 79 8.31 1.18 -18.46
C LEU A 79 8.29 2.17 -17.30
N LEU A 80 7.96 1.72 -16.11
CA LEU A 80 7.93 2.56 -14.91
C LEU A 80 9.32 3.08 -14.56
N ASN A 81 10.36 2.27 -14.76
CA ASN A 81 11.73 2.66 -14.49
C ASN A 81 12.28 3.69 -15.48
N GLN A 82 11.61 3.90 -16.60
CA GLN A 82 11.98 4.88 -17.62
C GLN A 82 11.29 6.23 -17.45
N GLN A 83 10.55 6.41 -16.37
CA GLN A 83 9.80 7.65 -16.16
C GLN A 83 10.70 8.84 -15.85
N LYS A 84 10.10 10.03 -15.98
CA LYS A 84 10.80 11.31 -15.87
C LYS A 84 11.55 11.44 -14.55
N PRO A 85 12.72 12.14 -14.55
CA PRO A 85 13.40 12.50 -13.31
C PRO A 85 12.47 13.21 -12.33
N GLY A 86 12.58 12.89 -11.04
CA GLY A 86 11.73 13.44 -10.00
C GLY A 86 10.44 12.68 -9.76
N THR A 87 10.19 11.61 -10.49
CA THR A 87 9.04 10.73 -10.26
C THR A 87 9.51 9.43 -9.60
N LYS A 88 8.82 9.01 -8.55
CA LYS A 88 9.08 7.75 -7.88
C LYS A 88 7.85 6.86 -7.91
N ASN A 89 8.08 5.56 -8.02
CA ASN A 89 7.03 4.57 -8.11
C ASN A 89 7.12 3.61 -6.94
N PHE A 90 6.02 3.48 -6.21
CA PHE A 90 5.93 2.59 -5.06
C PHE A 90 4.78 1.62 -5.23
N LEU A 91 4.92 0.46 -4.59
CA LEU A 91 3.90 -0.57 -4.54
C LEU A 91 3.52 -0.81 -3.09
N VAL A 92 2.23 -0.82 -2.82
CA VAL A 92 1.69 -1.23 -1.53
C VAL A 92 1.26 -2.67 -1.62
N LEU A 93 1.91 -3.53 -0.85
CA LEU A 93 1.55 -4.93 -0.68
C LEU A 93 0.98 -5.14 0.71
N GLY A 94 -0.22 -5.67 0.78
CA GLY A 94 -0.86 -5.95 2.04
C GLY A 94 -1.38 -7.37 2.11
N LYS A 95 -1.40 -7.90 3.31
CA LYS A 95 -2.01 -9.19 3.60
C LYS A 95 -2.69 -9.12 4.96
N TYR A 96 -3.67 -9.97 5.15
CA TYR A 96 -4.37 -10.05 6.42
C TYR A 96 -4.80 -11.48 6.72
N GLU A 97 -4.93 -11.77 7.99
CA GLU A 97 -5.44 -13.04 8.47
C GLU A 97 -6.14 -12.85 9.81
N ARG A 98 -7.05 -13.75 10.11
CA ARG A 98 -7.70 -13.79 11.41
C ARG A 98 -7.09 -14.93 12.23
N SER A 99 -6.74 -14.63 13.47
CA SER A 99 -6.31 -15.62 14.45
C SER A 99 -7.18 -15.46 15.67
N LEU A 100 -8.08 -16.41 15.88
CA LEU A 100 -9.13 -16.34 16.90
C LEU A 100 -10.00 -15.09 16.68
N ASP A 101 -10.00 -14.15 17.62
CA ASP A 101 -10.75 -12.89 17.53
C ASP A 101 -9.90 -11.71 17.08
N LYS A 102 -8.66 -11.97 16.67
CA LYS A 102 -7.73 -10.92 16.24
C LYS A 102 -7.57 -10.91 14.74
N LEU A 103 -7.56 -9.71 14.18
CA LEU A 103 -7.24 -9.48 12.78
C LEU A 103 -5.83 -8.93 12.70
N ILE A 104 -4.97 -9.61 11.97
CA ILE A 104 -3.57 -9.23 11.79
C ILE A 104 -3.39 -8.74 10.37
N ILE A 105 -2.98 -7.49 10.23
CA ILE A 105 -2.77 -6.85 8.92
C ILE A 105 -1.30 -6.51 8.79
N SER A 106 -0.68 -6.93 7.71
CA SER A 106 0.71 -6.60 7.39
C SER A 106 0.75 -5.82 6.10
N VAL A 107 1.48 -4.71 6.08
CA VAL A 107 1.57 -3.83 4.93
C VAL A 107 3.03 -3.54 4.65
N GLN A 108 3.43 -3.65 3.38
CA GLN A 108 4.76 -3.32 2.91
C GLN A 108 4.69 -2.21 1.87
N LEU A 109 5.65 -1.30 1.93
CA LEU A 109 5.87 -0.30 0.89
C LEU A 109 7.14 -0.64 0.16
N ILE A 110 7.07 -0.83 -1.15
CA ILE A 110 8.17 -1.29 -1.98
C ILE A 110 8.48 -0.24 -3.04
N ASP A 111 9.76 0.11 -3.18
CA ASP A 111 10.24 0.94 -4.29
C ASP A 111 10.32 0.06 -5.54
N ILE A 112 9.55 0.40 -6.56
CA ILE A 112 9.47 -0.44 -7.76
C ILE A 112 10.79 -0.44 -8.53
N ALA A 113 11.53 0.68 -8.53
CA ALA A 113 12.78 0.76 -9.27
C ALA A 113 13.84 -0.22 -8.76
N SER A 114 14.05 -0.25 -7.44
CA SER A 114 15.04 -1.12 -6.80
C SER A 114 14.47 -2.45 -6.34
N TRP A 115 13.16 -2.52 -6.19
CA TRP A 115 12.43 -3.62 -5.58
C TRP A 115 12.78 -3.83 -4.10
N ASP A 116 13.23 -2.76 -3.45
CA ASP A 116 13.55 -2.79 -2.03
C ASP A 116 12.34 -2.42 -1.19
N GLU A 117 12.22 -3.06 -0.04
CA GLU A 117 11.22 -2.69 0.94
C GLU A 117 11.65 -1.39 1.62
N VAL A 118 10.85 -0.34 1.45
CA VAL A 118 11.11 0.97 2.05
C VAL A 118 10.61 1.00 3.49
N ASP A 119 9.46 0.39 3.75
CA ASP A 119 8.89 0.32 5.08
C ASP A 119 7.91 -0.84 5.18
N ASN A 120 7.63 -1.25 6.40
CA ASN A 120 6.59 -2.23 6.68
C ASN A 120 5.90 -1.90 8.01
N ARG A 121 4.65 -2.32 8.11
CA ARG A 121 3.86 -2.14 9.32
C ARG A 121 3.02 -3.37 9.56
N ARG A 122 2.91 -3.73 10.82
CA ARG A 122 2.02 -4.81 11.25
C ARG A 122 1.05 -4.25 12.27
N ILE A 123 -0.22 -4.43 12.00
CA ILE A 123 -1.31 -3.90 12.83
C ILE A 123 -2.15 -5.06 13.31
N THR A 124 -2.42 -5.10 14.59
CA THR A 124 -3.28 -6.11 15.19
C THR A 124 -4.46 -5.43 15.84
N GLY A 125 -5.66 -5.90 15.54
CA GLY A 125 -6.89 -5.40 16.12
C GLY A 125 -7.82 -6.53 16.44
N TYR A 126 -8.89 -6.21 17.17
CA TYR A 126 -9.93 -7.20 17.43
C TYR A 126 -10.95 -7.18 16.32
N TYR A 127 -11.28 -8.37 15.85
CA TYR A 127 -12.35 -8.54 14.88
C TYR A 127 -13.63 -8.88 15.64
N ASN A 128 -14.43 -7.86 15.90
CA ASN A 128 -15.72 -8.05 16.53
C ASN A 128 -16.76 -8.41 15.49
N LYS A 129 -17.66 -9.30 15.86
CA LYS A 129 -18.82 -9.58 15.03
C LYS A 129 -19.67 -8.32 14.95
N MET A 130 -19.80 -7.82 13.78
CA MET A 130 -20.70 -6.71 13.52
C MET A 130 -21.98 -7.22 12.91
#